data_e2c4d109ca89e78a07ecf7631093f654
#
_entry.id   e2c4d109ca89e78a07ecf7631093f654
#
_cell.length_a   1.000
_cell.length_b   1.000
_cell.length_c   1.000
_cell.angle_alpha   90.00
_cell.angle_beta   90.00
_cell.angle_gamma   90.00
#
_symmetry.space_group_name_H-M   'P 1'
#
loop_
_entity.id
_entity.type
_entity.pdbx_description
1 polymer ?
#
loop_
_entity_poly.entity_id
_entity_poly.type
_entity_poly.pdbx_seq_one_letter_code
_entity_poly.pdbx_strand_id
1 'polypeptide(L)'
;MPDSLSPLFPALTPNRHGMLAVDDIHTIYWEECGNPDGIPVLFLHGGPGAGLSPQHRRFFDPLRYRVILFDQRGAGKSTPLGEWRNNTTQLLIEDIEVLRAQFGIAQWLVFGGSWGSTLALAYGQAHPEACLGFVLRGIFLCTQAEIDWFIDGVRWFYPELYEEFATPIPQEERGDLLAAYVKRILSSDPAVYWPAARAWSRFEGRRVYLMPQPEDAPNDALDLGVGRLESHYMANLGFFEEDQLIRNMGRIAHLPAVIVQGRYDAICPPLSAYRLQQAWPGAQLDMIPDAGHGALEHGIASALVRATERFVPGRGFA
;
A
#
# COMPACT_ATOMS: atom_id res chain seq x y z
N MET A 1 10.37 -30.39 5.87
CA MET A 1 11.47 -29.45 6.08
C MET A 1 10.85 -28.08 6.07
N PRO A 2 11.15 -27.15 7.01
CA PRO A 2 10.71 -25.79 6.80
C PRO A 2 11.35 -25.32 5.48
N ASP A 3 10.52 -24.78 4.56
CA ASP A 3 11.00 -24.21 3.32
C ASP A 3 12.08 -23.19 3.63
N SER A 4 13.23 -23.30 2.97
CA SER A 4 14.31 -22.33 3.14
C SER A 4 13.76 -20.95 2.74
N LEU A 5 13.89 -19.95 3.62
CA LEU A 5 13.43 -18.58 3.34
C LEU A 5 14.17 -18.03 2.12
N SER A 6 13.43 -17.56 1.12
CA SER A 6 14.01 -16.84 -0.01
C SER A 6 14.44 -15.44 0.44
N PRO A 7 15.73 -15.09 0.29
CA PRO A 7 16.21 -13.76 0.67
C PRO A 7 15.73 -12.71 -0.34
N LEU A 8 15.68 -11.45 0.08
CA LEU A 8 15.53 -10.33 -0.84
C LEU A 8 16.69 -10.30 -1.85
N PHE A 9 16.42 -9.94 -3.09
CA PHE A 9 17.46 -9.70 -4.10
C PHE A 9 18.42 -8.60 -3.67
N PRO A 10 19.63 -8.54 -4.25
CA PRO A 10 20.60 -7.48 -3.96
C PRO A 10 20.03 -6.08 -4.13
N ALA A 11 20.60 -5.11 -3.44
CA ALA A 11 20.20 -3.71 -3.60
C ALA A 11 20.41 -3.24 -5.05
N LEU A 12 19.42 -2.53 -5.58
CA LEU A 12 19.41 -2.00 -6.93
C LEU A 12 19.34 -0.47 -6.91
N THR A 13 20.06 0.14 -7.84
CA THR A 13 19.83 1.53 -8.23
C THR A 13 18.88 1.59 -9.42
N PRO A 14 18.04 2.63 -9.54
CA PRO A 14 17.23 2.82 -10.73
C PRO A 14 18.09 2.96 -12.00
N ASN A 15 17.66 2.32 -13.08
CA ASN A 15 18.24 2.54 -14.42
C ASN A 15 17.91 3.96 -14.91
N ARG A 16 16.68 4.37 -14.64
CA ARG A 16 16.15 5.70 -14.97
C ARG A 16 15.17 6.14 -13.86
N HIS A 17 15.05 7.43 -13.71
CA HIS A 17 14.01 8.04 -12.87
C HIS A 17 13.64 9.42 -13.43
N GLY A 18 12.52 9.95 -13.00
CA GLY A 18 12.07 11.26 -13.44
C GLY A 18 10.83 11.75 -12.71
N MET A 19 10.34 12.86 -13.21
CA MET A 19 9.12 13.51 -12.74
C MET A 19 8.13 13.57 -13.90
N LEU A 20 6.84 13.36 -13.61
CA LEU A 20 5.75 13.37 -14.58
C LEU A 20 4.61 14.24 -14.04
N ALA A 21 4.33 15.35 -14.71
CA ALA A 21 3.15 16.16 -14.41
C ALA A 21 1.90 15.39 -14.82
N VAL A 22 0.96 15.20 -13.88
CA VAL A 22 -0.28 14.44 -14.09
C VAL A 22 -1.53 15.32 -14.07
N ASP A 23 -1.43 16.51 -13.47
CA ASP A 23 -2.42 17.58 -13.56
C ASP A 23 -1.77 18.94 -13.24
N ASP A 24 -2.58 20.00 -13.06
CA ASP A 24 -2.08 21.36 -12.76
C ASP A 24 -1.48 21.50 -11.35
N ILE A 25 -1.68 20.52 -10.47
CA ILE A 25 -1.22 20.53 -9.07
C ILE A 25 -0.09 19.52 -8.88
N HIS A 26 -0.25 18.30 -9.41
CA HIS A 26 0.57 17.15 -9.06
C HIS A 26 1.61 16.81 -10.12
N THR A 27 2.82 16.56 -9.63
CA THR A 27 3.91 15.96 -10.42
C THR A 27 4.42 14.74 -9.66
N ILE A 28 4.28 13.56 -10.25
CA ILE A 28 4.67 12.29 -9.63
C ILE A 28 6.11 11.91 -9.97
N TYR A 29 6.82 11.35 -8.98
CA TYR A 29 8.15 10.78 -9.15
C TYR A 29 8.04 9.31 -9.54
N TRP A 30 8.86 8.86 -10.49
CA TRP A 30 8.92 7.48 -10.93
C TRP A 30 10.35 6.96 -11.07
N GLU A 31 10.50 5.65 -10.97
CA GLU A 31 11.75 4.90 -11.17
C GLU A 31 11.51 3.68 -12.08
N GLU A 32 12.49 3.35 -12.89
CA GLU A 32 12.59 2.10 -13.64
C GLU A 32 13.83 1.34 -13.22
N CYS A 33 13.67 0.07 -12.83
CA CYS A 33 14.75 -0.77 -12.31
C CYS A 33 14.76 -2.14 -13.00
N GLY A 34 15.92 -2.82 -12.93
CA GLY A 34 16.10 -4.18 -13.43
C GLY A 34 16.31 -4.26 -14.94
N ASN A 35 15.84 -5.34 -15.57
CA ASN A 35 16.02 -5.62 -16.98
C ASN A 35 15.03 -4.83 -17.85
N PRO A 36 15.48 -3.91 -18.73
CA PRO A 36 14.58 -3.14 -19.59
C PRO A 36 13.73 -3.99 -20.55
N ASP A 37 14.20 -5.20 -20.89
CA ASP A 37 13.49 -6.16 -21.75
C ASP A 37 12.79 -7.25 -20.96
N GLY A 38 12.75 -7.12 -19.62
CA GLY A 38 12.17 -8.09 -18.71
C GLY A 38 10.63 -8.00 -18.63
N ILE A 39 10.06 -8.87 -17.79
CA ILE A 39 8.62 -8.88 -17.50
C ILE A 39 8.26 -7.56 -16.82
N PRO A 40 7.33 -6.76 -17.39
CA PRO A 40 6.93 -5.51 -16.75
C PRO A 40 6.20 -5.74 -15.43
N VAL A 41 6.56 -4.96 -14.41
CA VAL A 41 5.91 -4.94 -13.11
C VAL A 41 5.56 -3.50 -12.73
N LEU A 42 4.33 -3.30 -12.28
CA LEU A 42 3.91 -2.08 -11.58
C LEU A 42 4.00 -2.33 -10.06
N PHE A 43 4.77 -1.52 -9.36
CA PHE A 43 4.83 -1.54 -7.90
C PHE A 43 4.03 -0.39 -7.29
N LEU A 44 3.09 -0.73 -6.40
CA LEU A 44 2.20 0.20 -5.71
C LEU A 44 2.51 0.22 -4.21
N HIS A 45 3.05 1.34 -3.72
CA HIS A 45 3.36 1.50 -2.29
C HIS A 45 2.10 1.68 -1.42
N GLY A 46 2.25 1.46 -0.12
CA GLY A 46 1.22 1.61 0.89
C GLY A 46 1.09 3.02 1.46
N GLY A 47 0.46 3.11 2.58
CA GLY A 47 -0.06 4.29 3.27
C GLY A 47 -1.58 4.34 3.09
N PRO A 48 -2.14 5.23 2.24
CA PRO A 48 -1.47 6.08 1.23
C PRO A 48 -0.52 7.11 1.82
N GLY A 49 0.48 7.51 1.04
CA GLY A 49 1.40 8.57 1.47
C GLY A 49 2.78 8.10 1.94
N ALA A 50 3.02 6.78 2.11
CA ALA A 50 4.30 6.27 2.58
C ALA A 50 5.46 6.50 1.58
N GLY A 51 5.17 6.48 0.27
CA GLY A 51 6.17 6.63 -0.76
C GLY A 51 7.05 5.40 -0.98
N LEU A 52 8.04 5.53 -1.85
CA LEU A 52 8.96 4.47 -2.22
C LEU A 52 10.11 4.33 -1.22
N SER A 53 10.55 3.08 -1.04
CA SER A 53 11.79 2.72 -0.36
C SER A 53 12.72 1.96 -1.31
N PRO A 54 14.05 2.11 -1.19
CA PRO A 54 15.01 1.27 -1.92
C PRO A 54 14.81 -0.23 -1.73
N GLN A 55 14.21 -0.64 -0.61
CA GLN A 55 13.92 -2.05 -0.31
C GLN A 55 12.84 -2.62 -1.24
N HIS A 56 11.91 -1.80 -1.75
CA HIS A 56 10.83 -2.23 -2.63
C HIS A 56 11.34 -2.84 -3.95
N ARG A 57 12.48 -2.40 -4.44
CA ARG A 57 13.12 -2.92 -5.66
C ARG A 57 13.59 -4.37 -5.50
N ARG A 58 13.83 -4.81 -4.25
CA ARG A 58 14.48 -6.07 -3.90
C ARG A 58 13.54 -7.28 -3.85
N PHE A 59 12.25 -7.09 -4.12
CA PHE A 59 11.30 -8.19 -4.26
C PHE A 59 11.38 -8.86 -5.64
N PHE A 60 12.15 -8.33 -6.58
CA PHE A 60 12.17 -8.73 -7.98
C PHE A 60 13.58 -9.14 -8.42
N ASP A 61 13.68 -10.25 -9.16
CA ASP A 61 14.92 -10.63 -9.84
C ASP A 61 15.25 -9.57 -10.90
N PRO A 62 16.40 -8.86 -10.73
CA PRO A 62 16.78 -7.78 -11.64
C PRO A 62 17.13 -8.25 -13.07
N LEU A 63 17.39 -9.54 -13.28
CA LEU A 63 17.64 -10.09 -14.59
C LEU A 63 16.34 -10.45 -15.32
N ARG A 64 15.25 -10.64 -14.57
CA ARG A 64 13.98 -11.12 -15.08
C ARG A 64 12.93 -10.04 -15.26
N TYR A 65 12.92 -9.05 -14.37
CA TYR A 65 11.87 -8.07 -14.29
C TYR A 65 12.30 -6.67 -14.73
N ARG A 66 11.36 -5.98 -15.40
CA ARG A 66 11.37 -4.55 -15.64
C ARG A 66 10.41 -3.90 -14.66
N VAL A 67 10.92 -3.30 -13.60
CA VAL A 67 10.10 -2.82 -12.48
C VAL A 67 9.88 -1.32 -12.59
N ILE A 68 8.62 -0.92 -12.69
CA ILE A 68 8.18 0.48 -12.64
C ILE A 68 7.62 0.74 -11.25
N LEU A 69 8.23 1.69 -10.55
CA LEU A 69 7.81 2.16 -9.24
C LEU A 69 7.53 3.66 -9.34
N PHE A 70 6.54 4.14 -8.61
CA PHE A 70 6.29 5.58 -8.53
C PHE A 70 5.79 5.98 -7.15
N ASP A 71 6.13 7.18 -6.73
CA ASP A 71 5.51 7.83 -5.59
C ASP A 71 4.16 8.37 -6.05
N GLN A 72 3.07 7.92 -5.42
CA GLN A 72 1.71 8.38 -5.71
C GLN A 72 1.59 9.88 -5.40
N ARG A 73 0.50 10.51 -5.84
CA ARG A 73 0.24 11.94 -5.57
C ARG A 73 0.45 12.28 -4.12
N GLY A 74 1.22 13.33 -3.84
CA GLY A 74 1.47 13.80 -2.48
C GLY A 74 2.40 12.93 -1.62
N ALA A 75 2.94 11.83 -2.15
CA ALA A 75 3.80 10.89 -1.42
C ALA A 75 5.27 11.02 -1.82
N GLY A 76 6.16 10.68 -0.90
CA GLY A 76 7.59 10.52 -1.15
C GLY A 76 8.25 11.73 -1.82
N LYS A 77 8.75 11.54 -3.04
CA LYS A 77 9.39 12.58 -3.87
C LYS A 77 8.41 13.27 -4.83
N SER A 78 7.15 12.81 -4.90
CA SER A 78 6.11 13.49 -5.67
C SER A 78 5.76 14.83 -5.03
N THR A 79 5.37 15.78 -5.86
CA THR A 79 5.11 17.16 -5.41
C THR A 79 3.70 17.64 -5.81
N PRO A 80 3.07 18.47 -4.96
CA PRO A 80 3.48 18.91 -3.61
C PRO A 80 3.33 17.77 -2.58
N LEU A 81 4.25 17.69 -1.62
CA LEU A 81 4.19 16.68 -0.56
C LEU A 81 2.97 16.88 0.35
N GLY A 82 2.26 15.78 0.64
CA GLY A 82 1.06 15.78 1.48
C GLY A 82 -0.13 16.53 0.86
N GLU A 83 -0.12 16.79 -0.45
CA GLU A 83 -1.24 17.45 -1.14
C GLU A 83 -2.38 16.45 -1.36
N TRP A 84 -3.53 16.77 -0.80
CA TRP A 84 -4.74 15.93 -0.80
C TRP A 84 -5.82 16.41 -1.79
N ARG A 85 -5.75 17.65 -2.28
CA ARG A 85 -6.67 18.15 -3.32
C ARG A 85 -6.39 17.44 -4.64
N ASN A 86 -7.42 17.12 -5.41
CA ASN A 86 -7.30 16.31 -6.65
C ASN A 86 -6.52 15.00 -6.41
N ASN A 87 -6.78 14.35 -5.27
CA ASN A 87 -6.12 13.12 -4.88
C ASN A 87 -7.18 12.10 -4.46
N THR A 88 -7.62 11.30 -5.42
CA THR A 88 -8.64 10.26 -5.29
C THR A 88 -8.15 8.97 -5.95
N THR A 89 -8.75 7.84 -5.60
CA THR A 89 -8.38 6.55 -6.21
C THR A 89 -8.55 6.55 -7.73
N GLN A 90 -9.59 7.21 -8.24
CA GLN A 90 -9.87 7.30 -9.67
C GLN A 90 -8.74 8.05 -10.41
N LEU A 91 -8.28 9.15 -9.83
CA LEU A 91 -7.16 9.92 -10.38
C LEU A 91 -5.82 9.16 -10.30
N LEU A 92 -5.61 8.35 -9.25
CA LEU A 92 -4.43 7.46 -9.18
C LEU A 92 -4.47 6.37 -10.26
N ILE A 93 -5.64 5.86 -10.60
CA ILE A 93 -5.82 4.90 -11.71
C ILE A 93 -5.45 5.57 -13.05
N GLU A 94 -5.87 6.82 -13.27
CA GLU A 94 -5.49 7.59 -14.45
C GLU A 94 -3.97 7.82 -14.52
N ASP A 95 -3.33 8.16 -13.41
CA ASP A 95 -1.87 8.33 -13.33
C ASP A 95 -1.12 7.04 -13.72
N ILE A 96 -1.62 5.88 -13.27
CA ILE A 96 -1.06 4.57 -13.63
C ILE A 96 -1.14 4.34 -15.15
N GLU A 97 -2.24 4.71 -15.81
CA GLU A 97 -2.38 4.59 -17.26
C GLU A 97 -1.47 5.56 -18.02
N VAL A 98 -1.29 6.79 -17.51
CA VAL A 98 -0.32 7.73 -18.08
C VAL A 98 1.10 7.18 -17.99
N LEU A 99 1.48 6.59 -16.85
CA LEU A 99 2.78 5.91 -16.69
C LEU A 99 2.91 4.72 -17.64
N ARG A 100 1.88 3.85 -17.73
CA ARG A 100 1.89 2.68 -18.62
C ARG A 100 2.11 3.10 -20.07
N ALA A 101 1.43 4.12 -20.51
CA ALA A 101 1.59 4.68 -21.87
C ALA A 101 3.00 5.26 -22.09
N GLN A 102 3.54 6.02 -21.11
CA GLN A 102 4.89 6.61 -21.17
C GLN A 102 5.97 5.55 -21.35
N PHE A 103 5.82 4.38 -20.70
CA PHE A 103 6.78 3.28 -20.78
C PHE A 103 6.52 2.31 -21.95
N GLY A 104 5.45 2.53 -22.74
CA GLY A 104 5.06 1.65 -23.85
C GLY A 104 4.73 0.23 -23.39
N ILE A 105 4.18 0.07 -22.18
CA ILE A 105 3.86 -1.23 -21.59
C ILE A 105 2.42 -1.61 -21.95
N ALA A 106 2.25 -2.77 -22.60
CA ALA A 106 0.94 -3.29 -22.91
C ALA A 106 0.25 -3.90 -21.68
N GLN A 107 0.98 -4.73 -20.94
CA GLN A 107 0.51 -5.41 -19.73
C GLN A 107 1.65 -5.54 -18.72
N TRP A 108 1.32 -5.57 -17.44
CA TRP A 108 2.26 -5.77 -16.34
C TRP A 108 1.73 -6.66 -15.24
N LEU A 109 2.63 -7.29 -14.49
CA LEU A 109 2.31 -7.86 -13.19
C LEU A 109 2.08 -6.71 -12.21
N VAL A 110 0.96 -6.73 -11.49
CA VAL A 110 0.65 -5.69 -10.50
C VAL A 110 1.05 -6.17 -9.11
N PHE A 111 1.92 -5.43 -8.45
CA PHE A 111 2.41 -5.74 -7.11
C PHE A 111 2.03 -4.61 -6.16
N GLY A 112 1.27 -4.92 -5.11
CA GLY A 112 0.84 -3.90 -4.15
C GLY A 112 0.65 -4.44 -2.74
N GLY A 113 0.94 -3.61 -1.75
CA GLY A 113 0.75 -3.97 -0.35
C GLY A 113 0.04 -2.89 0.46
N SER A 114 -0.77 -3.29 1.45
CA SER A 114 -1.55 -2.35 2.27
C SER A 114 -2.48 -1.52 1.37
N TRP A 115 -2.50 -0.21 1.48
CA TRP A 115 -3.17 0.67 0.50
C TRP A 115 -2.80 0.31 -0.96
N GLY A 116 -1.55 -0.07 -1.23
CA GLY A 116 -1.14 -0.53 -2.56
C GLY A 116 -1.91 -1.76 -3.05
N SER A 117 -2.42 -2.63 -2.16
CA SER A 117 -3.31 -3.73 -2.54
C SER A 117 -4.71 -3.23 -2.91
N THR A 118 -5.23 -2.22 -2.21
CA THR A 118 -6.47 -1.52 -2.53
C THR A 118 -6.41 -0.92 -3.93
N LEU A 119 -5.35 -0.14 -4.20
CA LEU A 119 -5.12 0.50 -5.49
C LEU A 119 -4.89 -0.54 -6.62
N ALA A 120 -4.18 -1.64 -6.33
CA ALA A 120 -3.99 -2.74 -7.28
C ALA A 120 -5.32 -3.38 -7.70
N LEU A 121 -6.21 -3.65 -6.73
CA LEU A 121 -7.55 -4.19 -7.00
C LEU A 121 -8.39 -3.21 -7.80
N ALA A 122 -8.40 -1.93 -7.41
CA ALA A 122 -9.16 -0.89 -8.10
C ALA A 122 -8.68 -0.68 -9.54
N TYR A 123 -7.35 -0.62 -9.74
CA TYR A 123 -6.74 -0.51 -11.07
C TYR A 123 -7.06 -1.74 -11.94
N GLY A 124 -6.87 -2.94 -11.40
CA GLY A 124 -7.17 -4.16 -12.15
C GLY A 124 -8.65 -4.27 -12.53
N GLN A 125 -9.56 -3.85 -11.66
CA GLN A 125 -10.99 -3.83 -11.96
C GLN A 125 -11.37 -2.76 -13.00
N ALA A 126 -10.61 -1.68 -13.12
CA ALA A 126 -10.78 -0.67 -14.16
C ALA A 126 -10.15 -1.10 -15.50
N HIS A 127 -8.97 -1.73 -15.46
CA HIS A 127 -8.14 -2.09 -16.61
C HIS A 127 -7.67 -3.57 -16.56
N PRO A 128 -8.57 -4.55 -16.54
CA PRO A 128 -8.19 -5.96 -16.45
C PRO A 128 -7.30 -6.41 -17.61
N GLU A 129 -7.46 -5.82 -18.79
CA GLU A 129 -6.66 -6.08 -19.98
C GLU A 129 -5.19 -5.65 -19.85
N ALA A 130 -4.89 -4.73 -18.94
CA ALA A 130 -3.53 -4.26 -18.66
C ALA A 130 -2.79 -5.11 -17.62
N CYS A 131 -3.47 -6.10 -17.02
CA CYS A 131 -2.94 -6.90 -15.93
C CYS A 131 -2.56 -8.32 -16.37
N LEU A 132 -1.33 -8.74 -16.07
CA LEU A 132 -0.86 -10.14 -16.25
C LEU A 132 -1.22 -11.02 -15.04
N GLY A 133 -1.41 -10.43 -13.89
CA GLY A 133 -1.70 -11.08 -12.61
C GLY A 133 -1.35 -10.17 -11.44
N PHE A 134 -1.49 -10.68 -10.22
CA PHE A 134 -1.34 -9.88 -9.00
C PHE A 134 -0.49 -10.58 -7.94
N VAL A 135 0.37 -9.80 -7.29
CA VAL A 135 1.02 -10.16 -6.02
C VAL A 135 0.61 -9.11 -5.00
N LEU A 136 -0.21 -9.53 -4.04
CA LEU A 136 -0.82 -8.62 -3.06
C LEU A 136 -0.38 -8.98 -1.65
N ARG A 137 -0.20 -7.98 -0.78
CA ARG A 137 0.20 -8.17 0.62
C ARG A 137 -0.57 -7.26 1.56
N GLY A 138 -0.93 -7.81 2.76
CA GLY A 138 -1.57 -7.02 3.81
C GLY A 138 -2.85 -6.36 3.28
N ILE A 139 -3.84 -7.18 2.94
CA ILE A 139 -5.02 -6.76 2.18
C ILE A 139 -5.83 -5.72 2.95
N PHE A 140 -6.05 -4.58 2.31
CA PHE A 140 -6.94 -3.52 2.73
C PHE A 140 -8.05 -3.33 1.68
N LEU A 141 -9.29 -3.57 2.05
CA LEU A 141 -10.46 -3.45 1.17
C LEU A 141 -11.13 -2.08 1.29
N CYS A 142 -10.64 -1.26 2.20
CA CYS A 142 -11.12 0.10 2.50
C CYS A 142 -12.61 0.14 2.86
N THR A 143 -13.05 -0.84 3.66
CA THR A 143 -14.41 -0.89 4.21
C THR A 143 -14.50 -0.09 5.51
N GLN A 144 -15.72 0.34 5.88
CA GLN A 144 -15.93 1.02 7.15
C GLN A 144 -15.45 0.19 8.34
N ALA A 145 -15.70 -1.13 8.32
CA ALA A 145 -15.26 -2.02 9.40
C ALA A 145 -13.73 -2.08 9.57
N GLU A 146 -12.95 -1.97 8.47
CA GLU A 146 -11.48 -1.91 8.53
C GLU A 146 -11.00 -0.56 9.05
N ILE A 147 -11.67 0.52 8.69
CA ILE A 147 -11.38 1.87 9.22
C ILE A 147 -11.70 1.94 10.70
N ASP A 148 -12.85 1.42 11.13
CA ASP A 148 -13.23 1.33 12.55
C ASP A 148 -12.22 0.48 13.34
N TRP A 149 -11.73 -0.63 12.75
CA TRP A 149 -10.67 -1.42 13.35
C TRP A 149 -9.37 -0.62 13.49
N PHE A 150 -8.94 0.06 12.44
CA PHE A 150 -7.69 0.84 12.43
C PHE A 150 -7.70 1.93 13.51
N ILE A 151 -8.82 2.66 13.64
CA ILE A 151 -8.96 3.79 14.57
C ILE A 151 -9.23 3.34 15.99
N ASP A 152 -10.18 2.43 16.21
CA ASP A 152 -10.70 2.10 17.53
C ASP A 152 -10.53 0.62 17.91
N GLY A 153 -10.82 -0.31 17.01
CA GLY A 153 -10.83 -1.74 17.30
C GLY A 153 -9.49 -2.27 17.78
N VAL A 154 -8.40 -1.71 17.27
CA VAL A 154 -7.03 -2.10 17.63
C VAL A 154 -6.67 -1.86 19.10
N ARG A 155 -7.42 -1.05 19.84
CA ARG A 155 -7.24 -0.82 21.30
C ARG A 155 -7.30 -2.09 22.15
N TRP A 156 -7.94 -3.14 21.62
CA TRP A 156 -7.97 -4.44 22.32
C TRP A 156 -6.59 -5.12 22.37
N PHE A 157 -5.69 -4.76 21.46
CA PHE A 157 -4.32 -5.31 21.40
C PHE A 157 -3.27 -4.28 21.81
N TYR A 158 -3.51 -3.00 21.59
CA TYR A 158 -2.59 -1.88 21.82
C TYR A 158 -3.27 -0.76 22.62
N PRO A 159 -3.73 -1.03 23.88
CA PRO A 159 -4.46 -0.03 24.65
C PRO A 159 -3.62 1.22 24.96
N GLU A 160 -2.33 1.04 25.21
CA GLU A 160 -1.39 2.15 25.49
C GLU A 160 -1.19 3.06 24.27
N LEU A 161 -1.08 2.48 23.08
CA LEU A 161 -0.96 3.26 21.84
C LEU A 161 -2.25 3.99 21.51
N TYR A 162 -3.38 3.36 21.75
CA TYR A 162 -4.68 4.01 21.59
C TYR A 162 -4.83 5.21 22.53
N GLU A 163 -4.41 5.07 23.79
CA GLU A 163 -4.45 6.17 24.77
C GLU A 163 -3.52 7.31 24.34
N GLU A 164 -2.28 7.01 23.90
CA GLU A 164 -1.36 8.01 23.32
C GLU A 164 -1.99 8.73 22.12
N PHE A 165 -2.69 8.01 21.25
CA PHE A 165 -3.36 8.55 20.07
C PHE A 165 -4.58 9.39 20.44
N ALA A 166 -5.40 8.96 21.40
CA ALA A 166 -6.60 9.68 21.81
C ALA A 166 -6.33 10.91 22.68
N THR A 167 -5.25 10.90 23.49
CA THR A 167 -4.95 11.94 24.50
C THR A 167 -4.82 13.37 23.92
N PRO A 168 -4.18 13.59 22.75
CA PRO A 168 -4.08 14.94 22.15
C PRO A 168 -5.42 15.52 21.70
N ILE A 169 -6.46 14.69 21.58
CA ILE A 169 -7.79 15.11 21.16
C ILE A 169 -8.64 15.50 22.38
N PRO A 170 -9.31 16.68 22.37
CA PRO A 170 -10.24 17.09 23.42
C PRO A 170 -11.31 16.01 23.67
N GLN A 171 -11.68 15.85 24.95
CA GLN A 171 -12.58 14.75 25.37
C GLN A 171 -13.91 14.74 24.61
N GLU A 172 -14.45 15.91 24.34
CA GLU A 172 -15.71 16.09 23.59
C GLU A 172 -15.63 15.69 22.12
N GLU A 173 -14.42 15.63 21.54
CA GLU A 173 -14.20 15.22 20.15
C GLU A 173 -13.79 13.73 20.03
N ARG A 174 -13.52 13.03 21.14
CA ARG A 174 -13.02 11.62 21.11
C ARG A 174 -14.06 10.60 20.68
N GLY A 175 -15.32 11.00 20.57
CA GLY A 175 -16.39 10.14 20.03
C GLY A 175 -16.19 9.81 18.53
N ASP A 176 -15.40 10.62 17.81
CA ASP A 176 -15.03 10.39 16.42
C ASP A 176 -13.56 10.85 16.21
N LEU A 177 -12.63 9.96 16.53
CA LEU A 177 -11.19 10.26 16.42
C LEU A 177 -10.77 10.49 14.97
N LEU A 178 -11.39 9.80 14.00
CA LEU A 178 -11.07 10.00 12.58
C LEU A 178 -11.39 11.45 12.18
N ALA A 179 -12.61 11.91 12.39
CA ALA A 179 -13.00 13.29 12.07
C ALA A 179 -12.16 14.32 12.83
N ALA A 180 -11.86 14.05 14.11
CA ALA A 180 -11.04 14.93 14.94
C ALA A 180 -9.60 15.09 14.42
N TYR A 181 -9.00 13.98 13.95
CA TYR A 181 -7.67 14.00 13.34
C TYR A 181 -7.68 14.62 11.95
N VAL A 182 -8.63 14.28 11.08
CA VAL A 182 -8.79 14.88 9.74
C VAL A 182 -8.88 16.39 9.82
N LYS A 183 -9.71 16.93 10.70
CA LYS A 183 -9.85 18.38 10.95
C LYS A 183 -8.50 19.06 11.28
N ARG A 184 -7.63 18.38 12.04
CA ARG A 184 -6.33 18.90 12.44
C ARG A 184 -5.27 18.72 11.35
N ILE A 185 -5.17 17.54 10.80
CA ILE A 185 -4.14 17.18 9.81
C ILE A 185 -4.31 17.98 8.52
N LEU A 186 -5.55 18.24 8.10
CA LEU A 186 -5.85 19.05 6.90
C LEU A 186 -5.92 20.56 7.18
N SER A 187 -5.60 21.00 8.40
CA SER A 187 -5.45 22.43 8.71
C SER A 187 -4.34 23.06 7.86
N SER A 188 -4.50 24.34 7.54
CA SER A 188 -3.45 25.15 6.92
C SER A 188 -2.39 25.66 7.91
N ASP A 189 -2.67 25.59 9.23
CA ASP A 189 -1.77 26.02 10.29
C ASP A 189 -0.76 24.93 10.66
N PRO A 190 0.56 25.17 10.44
CA PRO A 190 1.61 24.21 10.81
C PRO A 190 1.62 23.84 12.30
N ALA A 191 1.25 24.76 13.18
CA ALA A 191 1.19 24.49 14.62
C ALA A 191 0.08 23.49 14.98
N VAL A 192 -0.92 23.32 14.10
CA VAL A 192 -2.04 22.38 14.27
C VAL A 192 -1.77 21.07 13.54
N TYR A 193 -1.37 21.11 12.26
CA TYR A 193 -1.27 19.87 11.49
C TYR A 193 -0.04 19.03 11.83
N TRP A 194 1.12 19.61 12.16
CA TRP A 194 2.33 18.82 12.42
C TRP A 194 2.19 17.86 13.61
N PRO A 195 1.72 18.30 14.79
CA PRO A 195 1.53 17.38 15.91
C PRO A 195 0.55 16.26 15.58
N ALA A 196 -0.53 16.58 14.85
CA ALA A 196 -1.54 15.60 14.49
C ALA A 196 -1.03 14.59 13.45
N ALA A 197 -0.30 15.03 12.41
CA ALA A 197 0.28 14.16 11.40
C ALA A 197 1.32 13.18 12.00
N ARG A 198 2.18 13.68 12.90
CA ARG A 198 3.15 12.84 13.63
C ARG A 198 2.48 11.84 14.55
N ALA A 199 1.42 12.24 15.27
CA ALA A 199 0.68 11.33 16.14
C ALA A 199 0.01 10.22 15.32
N TRP A 200 -0.55 10.55 14.16
CA TRP A 200 -1.14 9.59 13.22
C TRP A 200 -0.10 8.59 12.69
N SER A 201 0.99 9.10 12.10
CA SER A 201 2.06 8.29 11.54
C SER A 201 2.70 7.36 12.58
N ARG A 202 2.91 7.86 13.80
CA ARG A 202 3.42 7.05 14.92
C ARG A 202 2.43 5.97 15.33
N PHE A 203 1.13 6.28 15.40
CA PHE A 203 0.09 5.32 15.74
C PHE A 203 0.04 4.15 14.76
N GLU A 204 0.17 4.39 13.45
CA GLU A 204 0.33 3.34 12.46
C GLU A 204 1.68 2.62 12.60
N GLY A 205 2.78 3.35 12.54
CA GLY A 205 4.14 2.82 12.45
C GLY A 205 4.50 1.83 13.56
N ARG A 206 4.01 2.06 14.79
CA ARG A 206 4.26 1.16 15.94
C ARG A 206 3.49 -0.17 15.88
N ARG A 207 2.58 -0.35 14.93
CA ARG A 207 1.77 -1.58 14.74
C ARG A 207 2.13 -2.36 13.48
N VAL A 208 3.07 -1.84 12.67
CA VAL A 208 3.44 -2.46 11.38
C VAL A 208 4.10 -3.82 11.56
N TYR A 209 4.97 -3.96 12.54
CA TYR A 209 5.70 -5.20 12.79
C TYR A 209 5.11 -5.99 13.97
N LEU A 210 5.10 -7.32 13.85
CA LEU A 210 4.68 -8.19 14.95
C LEU A 210 5.55 -8.00 16.20
N MET A 211 6.86 -7.93 16.00
CA MET A 211 7.80 -7.66 17.10
C MET A 211 8.20 -6.18 17.09
N PRO A 212 8.21 -5.53 18.27
CA PRO A 212 8.61 -4.13 18.37
C PRO A 212 9.94 -3.86 17.67
N GLN A 213 9.97 -2.79 16.87
CA GLN A 213 11.20 -2.28 16.26
C GLN A 213 11.71 -1.09 17.06
N PRO A 214 13.03 -0.81 17.01
CA PRO A 214 13.55 0.48 17.49
C PRO A 214 12.79 1.64 16.83
N GLU A 215 12.54 2.70 17.59
CA GLU A 215 11.94 3.90 16.99
C GLU A 215 12.87 4.46 15.93
N ASP A 216 12.33 4.65 14.73
CA ASP A 216 13.04 5.31 13.64
C ASP A 216 13.31 6.79 13.97
N ALA A 217 14.34 7.35 13.36
CA ALA A 217 14.55 8.79 13.41
C ALA A 217 13.34 9.53 12.82
N PRO A 218 12.96 10.68 13.36
CA PRO A 218 11.85 11.49 12.84
C PRO A 218 12.00 11.71 11.33
N ASN A 219 10.92 11.45 10.59
CA ASN A 219 10.85 11.63 9.13
C ASN A 219 9.64 12.49 8.78
N ASP A 220 9.86 13.80 8.76
CA ASP A 220 8.80 14.77 8.49
C ASP A 220 8.09 14.54 7.16
N ALA A 221 8.80 14.06 6.13
CA ALA A 221 8.19 13.79 4.84
C ALA A 221 7.22 12.59 4.91
N LEU A 222 7.62 11.52 5.62
CA LEU A 222 6.76 10.36 5.86
C LEU A 222 5.56 10.75 6.73
N ASP A 223 5.80 11.45 7.84
CA ASP A 223 4.76 11.84 8.78
C ASP A 223 3.68 12.72 8.12
N LEU A 224 4.11 13.68 7.28
CA LEU A 224 3.17 14.53 6.56
C LEU A 224 2.43 13.79 5.47
N GLY A 225 3.14 12.97 4.68
CA GLY A 225 2.56 12.19 3.59
C GLY A 225 1.52 11.20 4.11
N VAL A 226 1.91 10.34 5.05
CA VAL A 226 1.00 9.36 5.67
C VAL A 226 -0.13 10.06 6.40
N GLY A 227 0.17 10.99 7.32
CA GLY A 227 -0.87 11.66 8.09
C GLY A 227 -1.95 12.29 7.21
N ARG A 228 -1.56 13.08 6.19
CA ARG A 228 -2.52 13.78 5.32
C ARG A 228 -3.26 12.85 4.37
N LEU A 229 -2.54 11.98 3.68
CA LEU A 229 -3.17 11.18 2.65
C LEU A 229 -3.98 10.03 3.25
N GLU A 230 -3.45 9.32 4.24
CA GLU A 230 -4.17 8.22 4.85
C GLU A 230 -5.47 8.69 5.52
N SER A 231 -5.40 9.76 6.33
CA SER A 231 -6.61 10.32 6.96
C SER A 231 -7.62 10.84 5.94
N HIS A 232 -7.16 11.46 4.84
CA HIS A 232 -8.01 11.90 3.74
C HIS A 232 -8.72 10.72 3.05
N TYR A 233 -8.00 9.65 2.72
CA TYR A 233 -8.58 8.48 2.06
C TYR A 233 -9.50 7.70 3.00
N MET A 234 -9.14 7.51 4.27
CA MET A 234 -10.01 6.84 5.25
C MET A 234 -11.31 7.61 5.49
N ALA A 235 -11.26 8.94 5.60
CA ALA A 235 -12.46 9.77 5.77
C ALA A 235 -13.42 9.72 4.57
N ASN A 236 -12.93 9.29 3.41
CA ASN A 236 -13.70 9.20 2.17
C ASN A 236 -13.87 7.74 1.69
N LEU A 237 -13.67 6.73 2.56
CA LEU A 237 -13.77 5.30 2.20
C LEU A 237 -12.96 4.96 0.93
N GLY A 238 -11.76 5.56 0.77
CA GLY A 238 -10.94 5.41 -0.42
C GLY A 238 -11.62 5.85 -1.71
N PHE A 239 -12.68 6.64 -1.62
CA PHE A 239 -13.56 7.05 -2.74
C PHE A 239 -14.27 5.86 -3.41
N PHE A 240 -14.59 4.84 -2.60
CA PHE A 240 -15.38 3.66 -2.99
C PHE A 240 -16.74 3.67 -2.33
N GLU A 241 -17.67 2.91 -2.93
CA GLU A 241 -18.83 2.41 -2.22
C GLU A 241 -18.43 1.26 -1.28
N GLU A 242 -19.20 1.05 -0.23
CA GLU A 242 -18.96 -0.05 0.71
C GLU A 242 -18.90 -1.41 -0.02
N ASP A 243 -17.88 -2.22 0.30
CA ASP A 243 -17.59 -3.51 -0.33
C ASP A 243 -17.40 -3.49 -1.86
N GLN A 244 -17.17 -2.33 -2.47
CA GLN A 244 -17.06 -2.20 -3.94
C GLN A 244 -16.01 -3.14 -4.53
N LEU A 245 -14.83 -3.25 -3.91
CA LEU A 245 -13.74 -4.09 -4.42
C LEU A 245 -14.12 -5.58 -4.44
N ILE A 246 -14.82 -6.05 -3.42
CA ILE A 246 -15.32 -7.45 -3.38
C ILE A 246 -16.44 -7.66 -4.40
N ARG A 247 -17.40 -6.74 -4.49
CA ARG A 247 -18.51 -6.86 -5.45
C ARG A 247 -18.04 -6.89 -6.91
N ASN A 248 -16.94 -6.21 -7.21
CA ASN A 248 -16.40 -6.11 -8.56
C ASN A 248 -15.36 -7.20 -8.90
N MET A 249 -15.12 -8.18 -8.02
CA MET A 249 -14.11 -9.23 -8.24
C MET A 249 -14.30 -10.01 -9.54
N GLY A 250 -15.52 -10.17 -10.03
CA GLY A 250 -15.80 -10.83 -11.32
C GLY A 250 -15.03 -10.24 -12.51
N ARG A 251 -14.55 -8.98 -12.40
CA ARG A 251 -13.77 -8.33 -13.47
C ARG A 251 -12.35 -8.88 -13.59
N ILE A 252 -11.75 -9.36 -12.50
CA ILE A 252 -10.34 -9.80 -12.44
C ILE A 252 -10.17 -11.22 -11.90
N ALA A 253 -11.23 -11.89 -11.46
CA ALA A 253 -11.15 -13.23 -10.87
C ALA A 253 -10.60 -14.31 -11.82
N HIS A 254 -10.55 -14.05 -13.12
CA HIS A 254 -9.93 -14.91 -14.13
C HIS A 254 -8.41 -14.76 -14.22
N LEU A 255 -7.83 -13.71 -13.63
CA LEU A 255 -6.40 -13.46 -13.62
C LEU A 255 -5.73 -14.18 -12.44
N PRO A 256 -4.47 -14.63 -12.58
CA PRO A 256 -3.75 -15.31 -11.51
C PRO A 256 -3.35 -14.32 -10.41
N ALA A 257 -3.43 -14.75 -9.15
CA ALA A 257 -3.04 -13.94 -8.02
C ALA A 257 -2.40 -14.75 -6.88
N VAL A 258 -1.46 -14.10 -6.17
CA VAL A 258 -0.94 -14.55 -4.88
C VAL A 258 -1.22 -13.45 -3.86
N ILE A 259 -1.79 -13.83 -2.73
CA ILE A 259 -2.08 -12.97 -1.58
C ILE A 259 -1.17 -13.43 -0.44
N VAL A 260 -0.32 -12.54 0.07
CA VAL A 260 0.56 -12.78 1.22
C VAL A 260 0.04 -11.99 2.41
N GLN A 261 -0.26 -12.68 3.53
CA GLN A 261 -0.90 -12.05 4.68
C GLN A 261 -0.25 -12.51 5.99
N GLY A 262 0.12 -11.56 6.84
CA GLY A 262 0.54 -11.88 8.20
C GLY A 262 -0.62 -12.32 9.08
N ARG A 263 -0.43 -13.39 9.85
CA ARG A 263 -1.47 -13.92 10.77
C ARG A 263 -1.85 -12.90 11.85
N TYR A 264 -0.90 -12.10 12.29
CA TYR A 264 -1.05 -11.13 13.37
C TYR A 264 -0.99 -9.68 12.86
N ASP A 265 -1.41 -9.48 11.61
CA ASP A 265 -1.50 -8.14 11.02
C ASP A 265 -2.55 -7.31 11.78
N ALA A 266 -2.07 -6.31 12.54
CA ALA A 266 -2.90 -5.42 13.34
C ALA A 266 -3.32 -4.15 12.58
N ILE A 267 -2.74 -3.90 11.40
CA ILE A 267 -3.12 -2.80 10.50
C ILE A 267 -4.28 -3.24 9.60
N CYS A 268 -4.04 -4.31 8.81
CA CYS A 268 -5.01 -4.91 7.90
C CYS A 268 -5.32 -6.34 8.36
N PRO A 269 -6.37 -6.55 9.16
CA PRO A 269 -6.66 -7.86 9.74
C PRO A 269 -6.78 -8.97 8.69
N PRO A 270 -6.33 -10.20 8.97
CA PRO A 270 -6.33 -11.32 8.02
C PRO A 270 -7.71 -11.72 7.51
N LEU A 271 -8.77 -11.23 8.14
CA LEU A 271 -10.14 -11.40 7.66
C LEU A 271 -10.33 -10.83 6.25
N SER A 272 -9.72 -9.67 5.94
CA SER A 272 -9.81 -9.03 4.62
C SER A 272 -9.17 -9.89 3.54
N ALA A 273 -7.99 -10.45 3.80
CA ALA A 273 -7.33 -11.37 2.88
C ALA A 273 -8.14 -12.66 2.67
N TYR A 274 -8.74 -13.19 3.72
CA TYR A 274 -9.62 -14.35 3.62
C TYR A 274 -10.88 -14.04 2.78
N ARG A 275 -11.55 -12.91 3.02
CA ARG A 275 -12.71 -12.46 2.22
C ARG A 275 -12.35 -12.30 0.75
N LEU A 276 -11.19 -11.67 0.46
CA LEU A 276 -10.71 -11.50 -0.90
C LEU A 276 -10.47 -12.85 -1.59
N GLN A 277 -9.81 -13.79 -0.92
CA GLN A 277 -9.55 -15.13 -1.46
C GLN A 277 -10.87 -15.89 -1.73
N GLN A 278 -11.89 -15.76 -0.87
CA GLN A 278 -13.19 -16.37 -1.12
C GLN A 278 -13.89 -15.79 -2.37
N ALA A 279 -13.70 -14.49 -2.64
CA ALA A 279 -14.21 -13.84 -3.84
C ALA A 279 -13.32 -14.07 -5.09
N TRP A 280 -12.13 -14.64 -4.90
CA TRP A 280 -11.14 -14.91 -5.96
C TRP A 280 -10.65 -16.36 -5.89
N PRO A 281 -11.47 -17.34 -6.33
CA PRO A 281 -11.16 -18.77 -6.12
C PRO A 281 -9.83 -19.24 -6.73
N GLY A 282 -9.33 -18.55 -7.78
CA GLY A 282 -8.04 -18.85 -8.41
C GLY A 282 -6.83 -18.23 -7.70
N ALA A 283 -7.04 -17.37 -6.70
CA ALA A 283 -5.95 -16.77 -5.94
C ALA A 283 -5.40 -17.72 -4.88
N GLN A 284 -4.06 -17.75 -4.76
CA GLN A 284 -3.37 -18.44 -3.66
C GLN A 284 -3.30 -17.50 -2.46
N LEU A 285 -3.64 -17.98 -1.26
CA LEU A 285 -3.48 -17.25 0.00
C LEU A 285 -2.38 -17.89 0.83
N ASP A 286 -1.25 -17.18 0.95
CA ASP A 286 -0.12 -17.54 1.81
C ASP A 286 -0.26 -16.81 3.14
N MET A 287 -0.81 -17.50 4.15
CA MET A 287 -0.94 -16.98 5.51
C MET A 287 0.34 -17.23 6.29
N ILE A 288 1.09 -16.17 6.62
CA ILE A 288 2.37 -16.26 7.32
C ILE A 288 2.11 -16.31 8.83
N PRO A 289 2.41 -17.44 9.50
CA PRO A 289 1.91 -17.71 10.85
C PRO A 289 2.54 -16.87 11.96
N ASP A 290 3.70 -16.28 11.72
CA ASP A 290 4.53 -15.56 12.69
C ASP A 290 4.90 -14.14 12.21
N ALA A 291 3.99 -13.50 11.49
CA ALA A 291 4.20 -12.16 10.93
C ALA A 291 3.01 -11.22 11.19
N GLY A 292 3.31 -9.93 11.27
CA GLY A 292 2.36 -8.82 11.27
C GLY A 292 2.15 -8.24 9.87
N HIS A 293 2.15 -6.89 9.80
CA HIS A 293 1.89 -6.16 8.56
C HIS A 293 3.14 -5.94 7.70
N GLY A 294 4.33 -5.91 8.30
CA GLY A 294 5.54 -5.43 7.66
C GLY A 294 5.99 -6.25 6.45
N ALA A 295 6.11 -5.61 5.28
CA ALA A 295 6.58 -6.27 4.05
C ALA A 295 7.99 -6.86 4.17
N LEU A 296 8.82 -6.36 5.10
CA LEU A 296 10.19 -6.79 5.35
C LEU A 296 10.31 -7.81 6.48
N GLU A 297 9.21 -8.21 7.12
CA GLU A 297 9.23 -9.37 8.03
C GLU A 297 9.64 -10.63 7.26
N HIS A 298 10.53 -11.43 7.83
CA HIS A 298 11.20 -12.52 7.10
C HIS A 298 10.26 -13.44 6.34
N GLY A 299 9.18 -13.89 6.98
CA GLY A 299 8.18 -14.77 6.34
C GLY A 299 7.44 -14.08 5.20
N ILE A 300 7.04 -12.81 5.39
CA ILE A 300 6.36 -12.01 4.37
C ILE A 300 7.29 -11.74 3.19
N ALA A 301 8.50 -11.22 3.44
CA ALA A 301 9.47 -10.91 2.40
C ALA A 301 9.79 -12.15 1.55
N SER A 302 10.03 -13.29 2.20
CA SER A 302 10.30 -14.56 1.54
C SER A 302 9.13 -15.03 0.67
N ALA A 303 7.89 -14.93 1.16
CA ALA A 303 6.70 -15.32 0.40
C ALA A 303 6.50 -14.41 -0.82
N LEU A 304 6.74 -13.11 -0.69
CA LEU A 304 6.67 -12.15 -1.80
C LEU A 304 7.72 -12.45 -2.88
N VAL A 305 8.97 -12.73 -2.48
CA VAL A 305 10.04 -13.12 -3.41
C VAL A 305 9.67 -14.43 -4.13
N ARG A 306 9.24 -15.47 -3.41
CA ARG A 306 8.78 -16.72 -4.03
C ARG A 306 7.63 -16.51 -5.02
N ALA A 307 6.68 -15.62 -4.70
CA ALA A 307 5.60 -15.30 -5.62
C ALA A 307 6.14 -14.72 -6.93
N THR A 308 7.07 -13.75 -6.86
CA THR A 308 7.67 -13.18 -8.08
C THR A 308 8.54 -14.20 -8.83
N GLU A 309 9.30 -15.07 -8.15
CA GLU A 309 10.10 -16.11 -8.78
C GLU A 309 9.24 -17.12 -9.57
N ARG A 310 8.07 -17.48 -9.05
CA ARG A 310 7.14 -18.45 -9.68
C ARG A 310 6.28 -17.87 -10.80
N PHE A 311 6.14 -16.56 -10.88
CA PHE A 311 5.26 -15.95 -11.88
C PHE A 311 5.79 -16.20 -13.31
N VAL A 312 4.92 -16.72 -14.20
CA VAL A 312 5.20 -16.91 -15.63
C VAL A 312 4.07 -16.29 -16.45
N PRO A 313 4.36 -15.30 -17.31
CA PRO A 313 3.34 -14.70 -18.18
C PRO A 313 2.57 -15.77 -18.97
N GLY A 314 1.24 -15.68 -18.95
CA GLY A 314 0.35 -16.65 -19.61
C GLY A 314 0.17 -17.99 -18.89
N ARG A 315 0.93 -18.26 -17.81
CA ARG A 315 0.81 -19.49 -16.99
C ARG A 315 0.50 -19.21 -15.52
N GLY A 316 0.59 -17.97 -15.07
CA GLY A 316 0.38 -17.59 -13.69
C GLY A 316 1.54 -17.96 -12.75
N PHE A 317 1.21 -18.42 -11.54
CA PHE A 317 2.19 -18.77 -10.50
C PHE A 317 2.37 -20.30 -10.46
N ALA A 318 3.31 -20.79 -11.25
CA ALA A 318 3.61 -22.21 -11.38
C ALA A 318 4.44 -22.75 -10.20
#